data_ba8901b87e45e47a09f99e9160339973
#
_entry.id   ba8901b87e45e47a09f99e9160339973
#
_cell.length_a   1.000
_cell.length_b   1.000
_cell.length_c   1.000
_cell.angle_alpha   90.00
_cell.angle_beta   90.00
_cell.angle_gamma   90.00
#
_symmetry.space_group_name_H-M   'P 1'
#
loop_
_entity.id
_entity.type
_entity.pdbx_description
1 polymer ?
#
loop_
_entity_poly.entity_id
_entity_poly.type
_entity_poly.pdbx_seq_one_letter_code
_entity_poly.pdbx_strand_id
1 'polypeptide(L)'
;LTITKVTVPLGLIGIIYEARPNVTADAIALCVKSGNAVILKGGREALHSNKAVSDALIAAGRKAGLPEGAVQFINIPEREAVTELIHLDGLVDVVIPRGGAGLIRAVVSGASVPVIETGSGVCHTYVDKKADVAKAVSIALNAKVNRPSTCNSMDTLLVHNQIPDAFMPDMV
;
A
#
# COMPACT_ATOMS: atom_id res chain seq x y z
N LEU A 1 6.85 6.07 -38.57
CA LEU A 1 7.50 5.86 -37.28
C LEU A 1 6.60 4.94 -36.45
N THR A 2 7.11 3.79 -36.00
CA THR A 2 6.39 2.89 -35.09
C THR A 2 6.95 3.08 -33.70
N ILE A 3 6.07 3.35 -32.71
CA ILE A 3 6.46 3.48 -31.29
C ILE A 3 5.87 2.27 -30.56
N THR A 4 6.74 1.51 -29.87
CA THR A 4 6.33 0.34 -29.09
C THR A 4 6.60 0.61 -27.60
N LYS A 5 5.56 0.42 -26.77
CA LYS A 5 5.70 0.48 -25.31
C LYS A 5 6.13 -0.90 -24.80
N VAL A 6 7.26 -0.97 -24.12
CA VAL A 6 7.79 -2.19 -23.50
C VAL A 6 7.90 -1.98 -22.01
N THR A 7 7.40 -2.95 -21.21
CA THR A 7 7.57 -2.96 -19.75
C THR A 7 8.79 -3.80 -19.38
N VAL A 8 9.58 -3.29 -18.44
CA VAL A 8 10.78 -3.95 -17.92
C VAL A 8 10.73 -3.96 -16.39
N PRO A 9 11.39 -4.92 -15.71
CA PRO A 9 11.57 -4.87 -14.27
C PRO A 9 12.28 -3.61 -13.82
N LEU A 10 11.96 -3.13 -12.62
CA LEU A 10 12.66 -2.00 -11.98
C LEU A 10 14.02 -2.43 -11.42
N GLY A 11 14.14 -3.70 -10.99
CA GLY A 11 15.33 -4.25 -10.38
C GLY A 11 15.10 -4.74 -8.96
N LEU A 12 15.87 -4.26 -7.98
CA LEU A 12 15.70 -4.56 -6.57
C LEU A 12 14.84 -3.48 -5.89
N ILE A 13 13.69 -3.90 -5.36
CA ILE A 13 12.72 -3.01 -4.71
C ILE A 13 12.80 -3.17 -3.20
N GLY A 14 13.04 -2.07 -2.48
CA GLY A 14 12.88 -2.00 -1.03
C GLY A 14 11.43 -1.65 -0.66
N ILE A 15 10.74 -2.48 0.12
CA ILE A 15 9.39 -2.17 0.59
C ILE A 15 9.39 -2.05 2.10
N ILE A 16 9.07 -0.85 2.59
CA ILE A 16 9.01 -0.50 4.01
C ILE A 16 7.55 -0.32 4.39
N TYR A 17 7.03 -1.14 5.33
CA TYR A 17 5.60 -1.12 5.63
C TYR A 17 5.30 -1.28 7.12
N GLU A 18 4.19 -0.71 7.56
CA GLU A 18 3.66 -0.83 8.92
C GLU A 18 2.78 -2.08 9.08
N ALA A 19 2.22 -2.27 10.26
CA ALA A 19 1.50 -3.39 10.83
C ALA A 19 0.38 -4.06 9.99
N ARG A 20 0.68 -4.50 8.76
CA ARG A 20 -0.27 -5.24 7.91
C ARG A 20 0.40 -6.47 7.31
N PRO A 21 0.30 -7.65 7.96
CA PRO A 21 0.98 -8.87 7.49
C PRO A 21 0.65 -9.30 6.07
N ASN A 22 -0.57 -8.99 5.58
CA ASN A 22 -0.95 -9.26 4.19
C ASN A 22 -0.07 -8.53 3.16
N VAL A 23 0.47 -7.34 3.51
CA VAL A 23 1.36 -6.58 2.63
C VAL A 23 2.62 -7.38 2.30
N THR A 24 3.10 -8.23 3.22
CA THR A 24 4.23 -9.13 2.95
C THR A 24 3.94 -10.04 1.75
N ALA A 25 2.77 -10.68 1.73
CA ALA A 25 2.40 -11.58 0.64
C ALA A 25 2.15 -10.81 -0.68
N ASP A 26 1.43 -9.68 -0.59
CA ASP A 26 1.12 -8.85 -1.75
C ASP A 26 2.41 -8.32 -2.41
N ALA A 27 3.34 -7.81 -1.61
CA ALA A 27 4.61 -7.28 -2.06
C ALA A 27 5.47 -8.34 -2.75
N ILE A 28 5.62 -9.53 -2.12
CA ILE A 28 6.36 -10.65 -2.71
C ILE A 28 5.73 -11.06 -4.04
N ALA A 29 4.42 -11.27 -4.06
CA ALA A 29 3.73 -11.74 -5.25
C ALA A 29 3.84 -10.75 -6.41
N LEU A 30 3.66 -9.45 -6.15
CA LEU A 30 3.74 -8.41 -7.18
C LEU A 30 5.17 -8.24 -7.71
N CYS A 31 6.17 -8.22 -6.83
CA CYS A 31 7.57 -8.08 -7.24
C CYS A 31 8.02 -9.28 -8.07
N VAL A 32 7.80 -10.50 -7.58
CA VAL A 32 8.18 -11.73 -8.30
C VAL A 32 7.45 -11.84 -9.64
N LYS A 33 6.13 -11.57 -9.67
CA LYS A 33 5.33 -11.62 -10.91
C LYS A 33 5.80 -10.61 -11.95
N SER A 34 6.32 -9.47 -11.52
CA SER A 34 6.84 -8.41 -12.42
C SER A 34 8.33 -8.53 -12.72
N GLY A 35 8.98 -9.63 -12.27
CA GLY A 35 10.39 -9.92 -12.53
C GLY A 35 11.38 -9.13 -11.67
N ASN A 36 10.93 -8.55 -10.55
CA ASN A 36 11.76 -7.80 -9.62
C ASN A 36 12.20 -8.65 -8.44
N ALA A 37 13.38 -8.36 -7.90
CA ALA A 37 13.76 -8.80 -6.57
C ALA A 37 13.19 -7.84 -5.51
N VAL A 38 13.05 -8.30 -4.27
CA VAL A 38 12.47 -7.49 -3.20
C VAL A 38 13.15 -7.69 -1.86
N ILE A 39 13.39 -6.59 -1.15
CA ILE A 39 13.75 -6.56 0.26
C ILE A 39 12.59 -5.96 1.05
N LEU A 40 12.12 -6.71 2.05
CA LEU A 40 10.97 -6.35 2.87
C LEU A 40 11.40 -5.92 4.27
N LYS A 41 10.93 -4.78 4.73
CA LYS A 41 11.09 -4.29 6.10
C LYS A 41 9.72 -3.94 6.68
N GLY A 42 9.14 -4.90 7.40
CA GLY A 42 7.87 -4.71 8.11
C GLY A 42 8.01 -3.98 9.44
N GLY A 43 6.87 -3.49 9.95
CA GLY A 43 6.77 -2.89 11.27
C GLY A 43 7.03 -3.90 12.40
N ARG A 44 7.49 -3.39 13.54
CA ARG A 44 7.83 -4.16 14.74
C ARG A 44 6.63 -4.95 15.28
N GLU A 45 5.44 -4.37 15.21
CA GLU A 45 4.20 -4.92 15.75
C GLU A 45 3.79 -6.25 15.11
N ALA A 46 4.14 -6.44 13.85
CA ALA A 46 3.79 -7.63 13.07
C ALA A 46 5.01 -8.48 12.66
N LEU A 47 6.16 -8.26 13.28
CA LEU A 47 7.43 -8.86 12.87
C LEU A 47 7.37 -10.38 12.72
N HIS A 48 6.81 -11.08 13.71
CA HIS A 48 6.69 -12.54 13.71
C HIS A 48 5.75 -13.04 12.61
N SER A 49 4.61 -12.37 12.41
CA SER A 49 3.66 -12.72 11.36
C SER A 49 4.25 -12.47 9.98
N ASN A 50 4.91 -11.33 9.79
CA ASN A 50 5.58 -10.98 8.53
C ASN A 50 6.68 -11.99 8.20
N LYS A 51 7.48 -12.37 9.21
CA LYS A 51 8.52 -13.40 9.04
C LYS A 51 7.93 -14.75 8.64
N ALA A 52 6.88 -15.21 9.31
CA ALA A 52 6.25 -16.50 9.01
C ALA A 52 5.69 -16.54 7.57
N VAL A 53 5.02 -15.47 7.13
CA VAL A 53 4.51 -15.33 5.77
C VAL A 53 5.66 -15.32 4.76
N SER A 54 6.70 -14.53 5.03
CA SER A 54 7.87 -14.43 4.16
C SER A 54 8.60 -15.77 4.02
N ASP A 55 8.88 -16.45 5.13
CA ASP A 55 9.55 -17.75 5.15
C ASP A 55 8.77 -18.81 4.34
N ALA A 56 7.45 -18.84 4.51
CA ALA A 56 6.59 -19.78 3.77
C ALA A 56 6.63 -19.51 2.26
N LEU A 57 6.55 -18.24 1.85
CA LEU A 57 6.58 -17.87 0.44
C LEU A 57 7.96 -18.06 -0.19
N ILE A 58 9.03 -17.74 0.52
CA ILE A 58 10.41 -18.01 0.07
C ILE A 58 10.62 -19.52 -0.13
N ALA A 59 10.19 -20.34 0.84
CA ALA A 59 10.33 -21.80 0.74
C ALA A 59 9.52 -22.38 -0.44
N ALA A 60 8.31 -21.89 -0.66
CA ALA A 60 7.49 -22.29 -1.80
C ALA A 60 8.07 -21.80 -3.14
N GLY A 61 8.54 -20.57 -3.19
CA GLY A 61 9.17 -19.98 -4.36
C GLY A 61 10.43 -20.74 -4.78
N ARG A 62 11.31 -21.09 -3.84
CA ARG A 62 12.50 -21.90 -4.12
C ARG A 62 12.14 -23.26 -4.74
N LYS A 63 11.10 -23.92 -4.25
CA LYS A 63 10.61 -25.18 -4.85
C LYS A 63 10.08 -24.99 -6.28
N ALA A 64 9.59 -23.80 -6.59
CA ALA A 64 9.10 -23.43 -7.92
C ALA A 64 10.19 -22.82 -8.83
N GLY A 65 11.46 -22.80 -8.39
CA GLY A 65 12.57 -22.29 -9.21
C GLY A 65 12.90 -20.82 -9.02
N LEU A 66 12.34 -20.15 -7.99
CA LEU A 66 12.71 -18.77 -7.67
C LEU A 66 14.19 -18.72 -7.24
N PRO A 67 15.01 -17.83 -7.83
CA PRO A 67 16.40 -17.69 -7.46
C PRO A 67 16.60 -17.38 -5.97
N GLU A 68 17.70 -17.87 -5.41
CA GLU A 68 18.07 -17.54 -4.04
C GLU A 68 18.35 -16.04 -3.92
N GLY A 69 17.85 -15.41 -2.83
CA GLY A 69 18.02 -13.97 -2.62
C GLY A 69 17.02 -13.08 -3.36
N ALA A 70 16.20 -13.61 -4.29
CA ALA A 70 15.20 -12.81 -5.00
C ALA A 70 14.14 -12.19 -4.06
N VAL A 71 13.88 -12.82 -2.93
CA VAL A 71 13.02 -12.30 -1.86
C VAL A 71 13.78 -12.36 -0.55
N GLN A 72 13.89 -11.23 0.12
CA GLN A 72 14.57 -11.11 1.41
C GLN A 72 13.66 -10.37 2.41
N PHE A 73 13.72 -10.79 3.67
CA PHE A 73 12.99 -10.17 4.77
C PHE A 73 13.97 -9.73 5.86
N ILE A 74 13.97 -8.44 6.19
CA ILE A 74 14.77 -7.88 7.27
C ILE A 74 14.07 -8.18 8.59
N ASN A 75 14.59 -9.17 9.33
CA ASN A 75 14.06 -9.60 10.62
C ASN A 75 14.72 -8.83 11.78
N ILE A 76 14.79 -7.51 11.65
CA ILE A 76 15.37 -6.59 12.64
C ILE A 76 14.28 -5.57 13.02
N PRO A 77 13.87 -5.48 14.31
CA PRO A 77 12.79 -4.58 14.73
C PRO A 77 13.22 -3.11 14.76
N GLU A 78 14.50 -2.83 14.84
CA GLU A 78 15.09 -1.50 14.99
C GLU A 78 14.84 -0.63 13.76
N ARG A 79 14.67 0.69 14.00
CA ARG A 79 14.43 1.68 12.94
C ARG A 79 15.67 1.96 12.09
N GLU A 80 16.82 1.72 12.64
CA GLU A 80 18.12 1.86 11.97
C GLU A 80 18.19 1.03 10.70
N ALA A 81 17.55 -0.15 10.68
CA ALA A 81 17.46 -0.97 9.49
C ALA A 81 16.67 -0.31 8.35
N VAL A 82 15.74 0.60 8.65
CA VAL A 82 15.07 1.42 7.64
C VAL A 82 16.03 2.47 7.10
N THR A 83 16.76 3.14 7.99
CA THR A 83 17.75 4.15 7.61
C THR A 83 18.83 3.58 6.70
N GLU A 84 19.36 2.40 7.05
CA GLU A 84 20.33 1.71 6.19
C GLU A 84 19.74 1.37 4.82
N LEU A 85 18.54 0.78 4.79
CA LEU A 85 17.90 0.36 3.54
C LEU A 85 17.68 1.51 2.55
N ILE A 86 17.30 2.69 3.03
CA ILE A 86 17.01 3.86 2.17
C ILE A 86 18.28 4.58 1.67
N HIS A 87 19.46 4.13 2.13
CA HIS A 87 20.76 4.65 1.72
C HIS A 87 21.60 3.62 0.94
N LEU A 88 21.03 2.51 0.52
CA LEU A 88 21.72 1.48 -0.27
C LEU A 88 21.80 1.88 -1.76
N ASP A 89 22.40 3.03 -2.03
CA ASP A 89 22.62 3.53 -3.39
C ASP A 89 23.40 2.53 -4.26
N GLY A 90 22.93 2.31 -5.48
CA GLY A 90 23.52 1.37 -6.41
C GLY A 90 23.26 -0.11 -6.12
N LEU A 91 22.60 -0.43 -5.00
CA LEU A 91 22.13 -1.77 -4.66
C LEU A 91 20.61 -1.89 -4.73
N VAL A 92 19.89 -0.90 -4.20
CA VAL A 92 18.44 -0.81 -4.26
C VAL A 92 18.05 0.21 -5.32
N ASP A 93 17.21 -0.20 -6.28
CA ASP A 93 16.81 0.64 -7.40
C ASP A 93 15.67 1.61 -7.02
N VAL A 94 14.78 1.19 -6.12
CA VAL A 94 13.66 2.01 -5.66
C VAL A 94 13.15 1.53 -4.30
N VAL A 95 12.68 2.48 -3.48
CA VAL A 95 12.01 2.20 -2.21
C VAL A 95 10.54 2.60 -2.29
N ILE A 96 9.66 1.76 -1.75
CA ILE A 96 8.20 1.99 -1.69
C ILE A 96 7.78 1.96 -0.21
N PRO A 97 7.59 3.12 0.44
CA PRO A 97 7.03 3.17 1.78
C PRO A 97 5.51 2.95 1.75
N ARG A 98 5.01 2.12 2.67
CA ARG A 98 3.59 1.80 2.83
C ARG A 98 3.17 1.91 4.30
N GLY A 99 2.55 3.02 4.69
CA GLY A 99 2.16 3.26 6.08
C GLY A 99 1.54 4.62 6.28
N GLY A 100 1.57 5.10 7.50
CA GLY A 100 1.09 6.44 7.86
C GLY A 100 1.97 7.56 7.28
N ALA A 101 1.42 8.77 7.23
CA ALA A 101 2.09 9.94 6.67
C ALA A 101 3.46 10.25 7.33
N GLY A 102 3.63 9.86 8.61
CA GLY A 102 4.91 10.01 9.33
C GLY A 102 6.01 9.14 8.73
N LEU A 103 5.72 7.85 8.48
CA LEU A 103 6.67 6.94 7.85
C LEU A 103 7.01 7.41 6.43
N ILE A 104 5.99 7.72 5.64
CA ILE A 104 6.19 8.15 4.25
C ILE A 104 7.09 9.38 4.20
N ARG A 105 6.78 10.43 4.98
CA ARG A 105 7.61 11.63 5.04
C ARG A 105 9.05 11.35 5.48
N ALA A 106 9.23 10.51 6.49
CA ALA A 106 10.57 10.16 6.99
C ALA A 106 11.41 9.45 5.90
N VAL A 107 10.81 8.53 5.16
CA VAL A 107 11.48 7.84 4.05
C VAL A 107 11.77 8.81 2.90
N VAL A 108 10.78 9.58 2.45
CA VAL A 108 10.94 10.52 1.32
C VAL A 108 12.00 11.59 1.61
N SER A 109 12.02 12.14 2.84
CA SER A 109 13.00 13.19 3.19
C SER A 109 14.38 12.66 3.55
N GLY A 110 14.50 11.38 3.92
CA GLY A 110 15.77 10.79 4.34
C GLY A 110 16.46 9.92 3.29
N ALA A 111 15.74 9.45 2.27
CA ALA A 111 16.31 8.52 1.31
C ALA A 111 17.26 9.18 0.31
N SER A 112 18.38 8.51 0.00
CA SER A 112 19.19 8.77 -1.18
C SER A 112 18.77 7.90 -2.37
N VAL A 113 18.18 6.72 -2.11
CA VAL A 113 17.58 5.85 -3.13
C VAL A 113 16.26 6.47 -3.63
N PRO A 114 15.91 6.36 -4.93
CA PRO A 114 14.62 6.81 -5.45
C PRO A 114 13.43 6.25 -4.67
N VAL A 115 12.43 7.09 -4.39
CA VAL A 115 11.23 6.69 -3.63
C VAL A 115 9.97 6.84 -4.47
N ILE A 116 9.15 5.80 -4.50
CA ILE A 116 7.77 5.87 -5.00
C ILE A 116 6.85 5.97 -3.80
N GLU A 117 6.35 7.19 -3.54
CA GLU A 117 5.46 7.43 -2.43
C GLU A 117 3.97 7.29 -2.80
N THR A 118 3.16 6.93 -1.83
CA THR A 118 1.70 6.99 -1.93
C THR A 118 1.19 8.17 -1.11
N GLY A 119 0.35 9.01 -1.71
CA GLY A 119 -0.32 10.08 -0.99
C GLY A 119 -1.38 9.56 -0.01
N SER A 120 -1.87 10.44 0.88
CA SER A 120 -3.06 10.17 1.68
C SER A 120 -4.30 10.25 0.80
N GLY A 121 -5.17 9.23 0.87
CA GLY A 121 -6.47 9.28 0.23
C GLY A 121 -7.42 10.20 1.00
N VAL A 122 -8.19 11.01 0.29
CA VAL A 122 -9.35 11.75 0.81
C VAL A 122 -10.55 11.30 -0.02
N CYS A 123 -11.36 10.40 0.55
CA CYS A 123 -12.43 9.75 -0.20
C CYS A 123 -13.70 10.58 -0.18
N HIS A 124 -14.25 10.83 -1.36
CA HIS A 124 -15.48 11.59 -1.54
C HIS A 124 -16.59 10.68 -2.07
N THR A 125 -17.77 10.81 -1.51
CA THR A 125 -19.01 10.23 -2.07
C THR A 125 -19.86 11.34 -2.60
N TYR A 126 -20.25 11.30 -3.88
CA TYR A 126 -21.15 12.26 -4.49
C TYR A 126 -22.50 11.63 -4.76
N VAL A 127 -23.57 12.26 -4.26
CA VAL A 127 -24.96 11.87 -4.48
C VAL A 127 -25.57 12.80 -5.53
N ASP A 128 -25.78 12.27 -6.73
CA ASP A 128 -26.35 13.00 -7.86
C ASP A 128 -27.88 13.18 -7.70
N LYS A 129 -28.44 14.19 -8.36
CA LYS A 129 -29.88 14.48 -8.36
C LYS A 129 -30.76 13.34 -8.89
N LYS A 130 -30.19 12.43 -9.69
CA LYS A 130 -30.87 11.25 -10.22
C LYS A 130 -30.63 9.99 -9.40
N ALA A 131 -29.97 10.09 -8.27
CA ALA A 131 -29.71 8.95 -7.40
C ALA A 131 -31.00 8.39 -6.81
N ASP A 132 -31.06 7.09 -6.66
CA ASP A 132 -32.03 6.43 -5.78
C ASP A 132 -31.64 6.78 -4.34
N VAL A 133 -32.50 7.54 -3.66
CA VAL A 133 -32.21 8.11 -2.33
C VAL A 133 -31.95 7.01 -1.30
N ALA A 134 -32.79 5.98 -1.24
CA ALA A 134 -32.67 4.90 -0.26
C ALA A 134 -31.34 4.13 -0.44
N LYS A 135 -30.97 3.86 -1.69
CA LYS A 135 -29.71 3.23 -2.04
C LYS A 135 -28.52 4.13 -1.71
N ALA A 136 -28.63 5.44 -2.00
CA ALA A 136 -27.57 6.41 -1.72
C ALA A 136 -27.30 6.55 -0.21
N VAL A 137 -28.34 6.58 0.63
CA VAL A 137 -28.24 6.56 2.10
C VAL A 137 -27.50 5.31 2.56
N SER A 138 -27.92 4.14 2.13
CA SER A 138 -27.28 2.86 2.50
C SER A 138 -25.79 2.83 2.12
N ILE A 139 -25.43 3.30 0.92
CA ILE A 139 -24.05 3.35 0.44
C ILE A 139 -23.22 4.36 1.26
N ALA A 140 -23.73 5.56 1.46
CA ALA A 140 -23.02 6.62 2.19
C ALA A 140 -22.78 6.23 3.66
N LEU A 141 -23.79 5.64 4.31
CA LEU A 141 -23.67 5.15 5.68
C LEU A 141 -22.61 4.05 5.75
N ASN A 142 -22.68 3.04 4.88
CA ASN A 142 -21.69 1.96 4.85
C ASN A 142 -20.27 2.49 4.57
N ALA A 143 -20.12 3.40 3.62
CA ALA A 143 -18.83 4.01 3.26
C ALA A 143 -18.17 4.75 4.43
N LYS A 144 -18.97 5.29 5.37
CA LYS A 144 -18.45 6.01 6.56
C LYS A 144 -18.25 5.09 7.75
N VAL A 145 -19.22 4.24 8.10
CA VAL A 145 -19.24 3.60 9.42
C VAL A 145 -18.70 2.17 9.43
N ASN A 146 -18.60 1.50 8.29
CA ASN A 146 -18.15 0.10 8.24
C ASN A 146 -16.73 -0.06 8.80
N ARG A 147 -15.78 0.76 8.32
CA ARG A 147 -14.39 0.80 8.82
C ARG A 147 -13.84 2.23 8.74
N PRO A 148 -14.18 3.11 9.68
CA PRO A 148 -13.88 4.54 9.58
C PRO A 148 -12.38 4.89 9.60
N SER A 149 -11.54 3.98 10.09
CA SER A 149 -10.07 4.17 10.14
C SER A 149 -9.33 3.72 8.89
N THR A 150 -10.01 3.20 7.88
CA THR A 150 -9.37 2.75 6.64
C THR A 150 -9.19 3.88 5.64
N CYS A 151 -8.16 3.76 4.80
CA CYS A 151 -7.81 4.77 3.78
C CYS A 151 -8.87 4.96 2.68
N ASN A 152 -9.88 4.10 2.61
CA ASN A 152 -11.01 4.16 1.68
C ASN A 152 -12.34 4.47 2.37
N SER A 153 -12.33 4.81 3.66
CA SER A 153 -13.50 5.35 4.36
C SER A 153 -13.88 6.72 3.77
N MET A 154 -15.17 7.00 3.70
CA MET A 154 -15.64 8.29 3.22
C MET A 154 -15.25 9.41 4.19
N ASP A 155 -14.54 10.42 3.69
CA ASP A 155 -14.19 11.64 4.41
C ASP A 155 -15.20 12.76 4.16
N THR A 156 -15.62 12.89 2.92
CA THR A 156 -16.52 13.97 2.48
C THR A 156 -17.73 13.41 1.76
N LEU A 157 -18.90 13.84 2.16
CA LEU A 157 -20.16 13.59 1.47
C LEU A 157 -20.58 14.84 0.71
N LEU A 158 -20.71 14.72 -0.61
CA LEU A 158 -21.21 15.78 -1.49
C LEU A 158 -22.62 15.42 -1.97
N VAL A 159 -23.56 16.32 -1.80
CA VAL A 159 -24.96 16.10 -2.19
C VAL A 159 -25.38 17.17 -3.18
N HIS A 160 -25.98 16.74 -4.32
CA HIS A 160 -26.50 17.69 -5.31
C HIS A 160 -27.56 18.61 -4.69
N ASN A 161 -27.50 19.91 -4.96
CA ASN A 161 -28.30 20.95 -4.32
C ASN A 161 -29.83 20.85 -4.55
N GLN A 162 -30.29 19.95 -5.39
CA GLN A 162 -31.71 19.71 -5.64
C GLN A 162 -32.34 18.58 -4.81
N ILE A 163 -31.55 17.83 -4.04
CA ILE A 163 -32.03 16.67 -3.27
C ILE A 163 -31.70 16.65 -1.78
N PRO A 164 -31.19 17.73 -1.15
CA PRO A 164 -30.83 17.68 0.27
C PRO A 164 -32.01 17.29 1.16
N ASP A 165 -33.19 17.87 0.90
CA ASP A 165 -34.39 17.66 1.72
C ASP A 165 -34.92 16.22 1.67
N ALA A 166 -34.64 15.50 0.59
CA ALA A 166 -35.01 14.09 0.45
C ALA A 166 -33.96 13.13 1.01
N PHE A 167 -32.68 13.54 1.03
CA PHE A 167 -31.55 12.68 1.40
C PHE A 167 -31.08 12.87 2.84
N MET A 168 -30.94 14.12 3.29
CA MET A 168 -30.33 14.44 4.59
C MET A 168 -31.09 13.91 5.81
N PRO A 169 -32.46 13.90 5.84
CA PRO A 169 -33.19 13.40 7.00
C PRO A 169 -32.85 11.93 7.36
N ASP A 170 -32.54 11.11 6.37
CA ASP A 170 -32.21 9.69 6.56
C ASP A 170 -30.72 9.44 6.88
N MET A 171 -29.90 10.53 6.84
CA MET A 171 -28.45 10.46 7.13
C MET A 171 -28.07 10.92 8.53
N VAL A 172 -28.97 11.53 9.29
CA VAL A 172 -28.72 12.15 10.61
C VAL A 172 -29.21 11.24 11.76
#